data_140312202daf568661741a6b19faebf7
#
_entry.id   140312202daf568661741a6b19faebf7
#
_cell.length_a   1.000
_cell.length_b   1.000
_cell.length_c   1.000
_cell.angle_alpha   90.00
_cell.angle_beta   90.00
_cell.angle_gamma   90.00
#
_symmetry.space_group_name_H-M   'P 1'
#
loop_
_entity.id
_entity.type
_entity.pdbx_description
1 polymer ?
#
loop_
_entity_poly.entity_id
_entity_poly.type
_entity_poly.pdbx_seq_one_letter_code
_entity_poly.pdbx_strand_id
1 'polypeptide(L)'
;MNIFRVLLEECRPKQWIKNSLVIVAPLTSKTLFESSTLVSTIAVFCSMCAVSSATYFLNDVRDREADAQHAKKKRRPIASGRLSVRTAYIGIGVLLSVGLAMAALVSNKSFLVVVAYLSLTTAYSFRLKHVPIVEIVIVASGFVIRAFLGAIAAEVPPSSWFMASIFAGSLFVATRKRYAELTGSEAAGRDTR
;
A
#
# COMPACT_ATOMS: atom_id res chain seq x y z
N MET A 1 -7.54 20.30 18.26
CA MET A 1 -7.17 18.93 17.82
C MET A 1 -5.80 18.99 17.16
N ASN A 2 -4.85 18.13 17.55
CA ASN A 2 -3.49 18.19 17.02
C ASN A 2 -3.48 17.70 15.55
N ILE A 3 -3.17 18.59 14.59
CA ILE A 3 -3.14 18.30 13.16
C ILE A 3 -2.21 17.13 12.81
N PHE A 4 -1.08 17.03 13.51
CA PHE A 4 -0.12 15.95 13.30
C PHE A 4 -0.74 14.56 13.55
N ARG A 5 -1.56 14.44 14.61
CA ARG A 5 -2.26 13.18 14.91
C ARG A 5 -3.28 12.82 13.82
N VAL A 6 -3.94 13.83 13.25
CA VAL A 6 -4.91 13.62 12.16
C VAL A 6 -4.23 13.17 10.88
N LEU A 7 -3.09 13.79 10.54
CA LEU A 7 -2.27 13.39 9.39
C LEU A 7 -1.73 11.97 9.55
N LEU A 8 -1.26 11.62 10.75
CA LEU A 8 -0.78 10.26 11.05
C LEU A 8 -1.91 9.22 10.95
N GLU A 9 -3.12 9.56 11.43
CA GLU A 9 -4.31 8.69 11.29
C GLU A 9 -4.61 8.41 9.80
N GLU A 10 -4.52 9.43 8.95
CA GLU A 10 -4.76 9.33 7.51
C GLU A 10 -3.66 8.52 6.80
N CYS A 11 -2.41 8.58 7.26
CA CYS A 11 -1.32 7.72 6.74
C CYS A 11 -1.56 6.23 6.96
N ARG A 12 -2.46 5.85 7.85
CA ARG A 12 -2.83 4.46 8.19
C ARG A 12 -1.64 3.58 8.57
N PRO A 13 -0.87 3.89 9.65
CA PRO A 13 0.35 3.15 10.02
C PRO A 13 0.13 1.64 10.19
N LYS A 14 -1.08 1.22 10.62
CA LYS A 14 -1.44 -0.21 10.71
C LYS A 14 -1.33 -0.95 9.37
N GLN A 15 -1.43 -0.25 8.25
CA GLN A 15 -1.29 -0.84 6.92
C GLN A 15 0.18 -0.96 6.48
N TRP A 16 1.10 -0.26 7.14
CA TRP A 16 2.53 -0.31 6.83
C TRP A 16 3.13 -1.70 7.06
N ILE A 17 2.49 -2.53 7.88
CA ILE A 17 2.89 -3.94 8.07
C ILE A 17 3.00 -4.69 6.72
N LYS A 18 2.20 -4.33 5.71
CA LYS A 18 2.29 -4.92 4.38
C LYS A 18 3.60 -4.62 3.67
N ASN A 19 4.23 -3.49 4.02
CA ASN A 19 5.50 -3.07 3.43
C ASN A 19 6.67 -3.86 4.02
N SER A 20 6.49 -4.60 5.15
CA SER A 20 7.52 -5.49 5.69
C SER A 20 7.94 -6.60 4.71
N LEU A 21 7.16 -6.86 3.66
CA LEU A 21 7.57 -7.77 2.60
C LEU A 21 8.87 -7.36 1.88
N VAL A 22 9.28 -6.10 1.95
CA VAL A 22 10.60 -5.67 1.45
C VAL A 22 11.76 -6.32 2.22
N ILE A 23 11.50 -6.82 3.46
CA ILE A 23 12.51 -7.44 4.30
C ILE A 23 12.75 -8.91 3.91
N VAL A 24 11.78 -9.55 3.24
CA VAL A 24 11.80 -11.01 3.04
C VAL A 24 12.99 -11.44 2.18
N ALA A 25 13.27 -10.76 1.06
CA ALA A 25 14.39 -11.11 0.19
C ALA A 25 15.76 -10.89 0.88
N PRO A 26 16.05 -9.73 1.50
CA PRO A 26 17.28 -9.53 2.29
C PRO A 26 17.47 -10.55 3.42
N LEU A 27 16.36 -10.93 4.08
CA LEU A 27 16.40 -11.90 5.20
C LEU A 27 16.73 -13.30 4.67
N THR A 28 16.09 -13.75 3.61
CA THR A 28 16.29 -15.09 3.04
C THR A 28 17.64 -15.25 2.35
N SER A 29 18.20 -14.16 1.80
CA SER A 29 19.57 -14.13 1.26
C SER A 29 20.66 -13.99 2.32
N LYS A 30 20.28 -13.79 3.60
CA LYS A 30 21.17 -13.58 4.76
C LYS A 30 22.01 -12.29 4.66
N THR A 31 21.64 -11.35 3.80
CA THR A 31 22.35 -10.07 3.62
C THR A 31 21.73 -8.92 4.43
N LEU A 32 20.61 -9.15 5.09
CA LEU A 32 19.85 -8.10 5.79
C LEU A 32 20.70 -7.29 6.78
N PHE A 33 21.66 -7.92 7.44
CA PHE A 33 22.49 -7.28 8.48
C PHE A 33 23.79 -6.67 7.94
N GLU A 34 24.05 -6.76 6.64
CA GLU A 34 25.08 -5.98 5.99
C GLU A 34 24.67 -4.50 5.99
N SER A 35 25.57 -3.60 6.40
CA SER A 35 25.23 -2.19 6.62
C SER A 35 24.60 -1.52 5.41
N SER A 36 25.09 -1.78 4.19
CA SER A 36 24.55 -1.23 2.94
C SER A 36 23.14 -1.75 2.66
N THR A 37 22.94 -3.06 2.77
CA THR A 37 21.64 -3.72 2.55
C THR A 37 20.61 -3.27 3.58
N LEU A 38 21.00 -3.14 4.85
CA LEU A 38 20.10 -2.68 5.91
C LEU A 38 19.60 -1.26 5.64
N VAL A 39 20.53 -0.33 5.29
CA VAL A 39 20.17 1.06 4.97
C VAL A 39 19.25 1.11 3.76
N SER A 40 19.58 0.38 2.68
CA SER A 40 18.77 0.31 1.47
C SER A 40 17.38 -0.27 1.75
N THR A 41 17.30 -1.33 2.56
CA THR A 41 16.02 -1.97 2.96
C THR A 41 15.15 -1.03 3.77
N ILE A 42 15.72 -0.30 4.73
CA ILE A 42 14.99 0.72 5.51
C ILE A 42 14.52 1.84 4.59
N ALA A 43 15.36 2.32 3.68
CA ALA A 43 14.99 3.38 2.75
C ALA A 43 13.81 2.98 1.84
N VAL A 44 13.84 1.78 1.23
CA VAL A 44 12.70 1.31 0.40
C VAL A 44 11.46 0.99 1.24
N PHE A 45 11.61 0.53 2.47
CA PHE A 45 10.48 0.36 3.39
C PHE A 45 9.80 1.71 3.68
N CYS A 46 10.55 2.74 4.06
CA CYS A 46 10.05 4.08 4.31
C CYS A 46 9.46 4.71 3.05
N SER A 47 10.10 4.53 1.89
CA SER A 47 9.57 4.91 0.59
C SER A 47 8.18 4.32 0.34
N MET A 48 8.02 3.00 0.53
CA MET A 48 6.73 2.32 0.37
C MET A 48 5.69 2.77 1.39
N CYS A 49 6.09 3.09 2.63
CA CYS A 49 5.19 3.67 3.62
C CYS A 49 4.68 5.05 3.18
N ALA A 50 5.55 5.91 2.69
CA ALA A 50 5.18 7.24 2.21
C ALA A 50 4.26 7.15 0.97
N VAL A 51 4.66 6.40 -0.06
CA VAL A 51 3.88 6.27 -1.31
C VAL A 51 2.53 5.59 -1.07
N SER A 52 2.47 4.53 -0.27
CA SER A 52 1.19 3.89 0.06
C SER A 52 0.29 4.81 0.88
N SER A 53 0.83 5.61 1.79
CA SER A 53 0.06 6.63 2.51
C SER A 53 -0.50 7.68 1.56
N ALA A 54 0.28 8.19 0.61
CA ALA A 54 -0.20 9.13 -0.40
C ALA A 54 -1.37 8.56 -1.21
N THR A 55 -1.33 7.26 -1.55
CA THR A 55 -2.47 6.60 -2.24
C THR A 55 -3.71 6.50 -1.36
N TYR A 56 -3.58 6.34 -0.04
CA TYR A 56 -4.73 6.39 0.87
C TYR A 56 -5.35 7.78 0.93
N PHE A 57 -4.53 8.84 1.05
CA PHE A 57 -5.01 10.21 0.98
C PHE A 57 -5.78 10.47 -0.32
N LEU A 58 -5.21 10.08 -1.46
CA LEU A 58 -5.85 10.26 -2.78
C LEU A 58 -7.20 9.54 -2.85
N ASN A 59 -7.28 8.31 -2.36
CA ASN A 59 -8.50 7.53 -2.32
C ASN A 59 -9.56 8.17 -1.43
N ASP A 60 -9.18 8.63 -0.23
CA ASP A 60 -10.10 9.20 0.73
C ASP A 60 -10.58 10.60 0.30
N VAL A 61 -9.75 11.39 -0.42
CA VAL A 61 -10.20 12.63 -1.07
C VAL A 61 -11.25 12.33 -2.13
N ARG A 62 -10.99 11.34 -2.98
CA ARG A 62 -11.89 10.97 -4.09
C ARG A 62 -13.21 10.39 -3.61
N ASP A 63 -13.15 9.51 -2.62
CA ASP A 63 -14.34 8.80 -2.12
C ASP A 63 -15.02 9.57 -0.98
N ARG A 64 -14.63 10.84 -0.71
CA ARG A 64 -15.04 11.66 0.45
C ARG A 64 -16.56 11.69 0.66
N GLU A 65 -17.32 11.94 -0.40
CA GLU A 65 -18.79 12.08 -0.31
C GLU A 65 -19.45 10.73 -0.01
N ALA A 66 -19.03 9.67 -0.67
CA ALA A 66 -19.50 8.31 -0.42
C ALA A 66 -19.11 7.83 0.99
N ASP A 67 -17.89 8.14 1.42
CA ASP A 67 -17.41 7.78 2.76
C ASP A 67 -18.18 8.53 3.87
N ALA A 68 -18.60 9.78 3.63
CA ALA A 68 -19.40 10.56 4.59
C ALA A 68 -20.77 9.91 4.86
N GLN A 69 -21.35 9.20 3.90
CA GLN A 69 -22.62 8.49 4.02
C GLN A 69 -22.48 7.07 4.58
N HIS A 70 -21.24 6.53 4.63
CA HIS A 70 -21.00 5.16 5.07
C HIS A 70 -20.90 5.04 6.59
N ALA A 71 -21.59 4.07 7.21
CA ALA A 71 -21.70 3.91 8.66
C ALA A 71 -20.35 3.93 9.43
N LYS A 72 -19.30 3.29 8.88
CA LYS A 72 -17.96 3.22 9.50
C LYS A 72 -16.99 4.25 8.93
N LYS A 73 -17.00 4.48 7.60
CA LYS A 73 -16.00 5.31 6.92
C LYS A 73 -16.21 6.82 7.13
N LYS A 74 -17.38 7.27 7.54
CA LYS A 74 -17.68 8.68 7.90
C LYS A 74 -16.76 9.23 9.00
N ARG A 75 -16.07 8.36 9.76
CA ARG A 75 -15.10 8.76 10.79
C ARG A 75 -13.70 9.04 10.25
N ARG A 76 -13.43 8.76 8.97
CA ARG A 76 -12.11 9.06 8.34
C ARG A 76 -11.83 10.56 8.40
N PRO A 77 -10.57 11.00 8.56
CA PRO A 77 -10.23 12.40 8.72
C PRO A 77 -10.77 13.32 7.61
N ILE A 78 -10.68 12.90 6.36
CA ILE A 78 -11.15 13.70 5.20
C ILE A 78 -12.69 13.69 5.12
N ALA A 79 -13.32 12.52 5.25
CA ALA A 79 -14.76 12.37 5.18
C ALA A 79 -15.49 13.12 6.31
N SER A 80 -14.90 13.14 7.51
CA SER A 80 -15.44 13.84 8.69
C SER A 80 -15.15 15.36 8.71
N GLY A 81 -14.40 15.88 7.74
CA GLY A 81 -13.98 17.28 7.70
C GLY A 81 -12.85 17.65 8.69
N ARG A 82 -12.30 16.68 9.48
CA ARG A 82 -11.16 16.91 10.38
C ARG A 82 -9.86 17.25 9.62
N LEU A 83 -9.74 16.80 8.37
CA LEU A 83 -8.65 17.13 7.47
C LEU A 83 -9.21 17.78 6.20
N SER A 84 -8.76 18.99 5.88
CA SER A 84 -9.21 19.69 4.69
C SER A 84 -8.66 19.03 3.42
N VAL A 85 -9.43 19.08 2.34
CA VAL A 85 -8.99 18.55 1.02
C VAL A 85 -7.71 19.21 0.55
N ARG A 86 -7.55 20.52 0.80
CA ARG A 86 -6.32 21.27 0.46
C ARG A 86 -5.11 20.71 1.21
N THR A 87 -5.24 20.49 2.52
CA THR A 87 -4.17 19.90 3.35
C THR A 87 -3.86 18.48 2.90
N ALA A 88 -4.88 17.70 2.50
CA ALA A 88 -4.69 16.37 1.97
C ALA A 88 -3.87 16.35 0.68
N TYR A 89 -4.12 17.27 -0.28
CA TYR A 89 -3.32 17.38 -1.51
C TYR A 89 -1.86 17.79 -1.22
N ILE A 90 -1.64 18.71 -0.27
CA ILE A 90 -0.27 19.06 0.17
C ILE A 90 0.41 17.81 0.76
N GLY A 91 -0.30 17.05 1.61
CA GLY A 91 0.21 15.79 2.17
C GLY A 91 0.56 14.77 1.10
N ILE A 92 -0.27 14.60 0.07
CA ILE A 92 0.02 13.74 -1.08
C ILE A 92 1.33 14.17 -1.76
N GLY A 93 1.47 15.46 -2.08
CA GLY A 93 2.67 15.99 -2.73
C GLY A 93 3.94 15.71 -1.91
N VAL A 94 3.91 16.01 -0.62
CA VAL A 94 5.05 15.77 0.29
C VAL A 94 5.39 14.28 0.37
N LEU A 95 4.38 13.42 0.61
CA LEU A 95 4.59 11.97 0.75
C LEU A 95 5.12 11.35 -0.54
N LEU A 96 4.62 11.75 -1.71
CA LEU A 96 5.14 11.28 -2.99
C LEU A 96 6.56 11.75 -3.23
N SER A 97 6.86 13.04 -2.99
CA SER A 97 8.21 13.58 -3.18
C SER A 97 9.23 12.86 -2.29
N VAL A 98 8.91 12.70 -1.01
CA VAL A 98 9.79 11.99 -0.06
C VAL A 98 9.94 10.52 -0.44
N GLY A 99 8.83 9.82 -0.73
CA GLY A 99 8.87 8.41 -1.05
C GLY A 99 9.65 8.11 -2.35
N LEU A 100 9.43 8.90 -3.40
CA LEU A 100 10.14 8.76 -4.68
C LEU A 100 11.62 9.11 -4.55
N ALA A 101 11.95 10.18 -3.81
CA ALA A 101 13.34 10.55 -3.55
C ALA A 101 14.08 9.44 -2.78
N MET A 102 13.49 8.87 -1.74
CA MET A 102 14.09 7.74 -1.00
C MET A 102 14.33 6.53 -1.89
N ALA A 103 13.40 6.19 -2.78
CA ALA A 103 13.59 5.10 -3.74
C ALA A 103 14.72 5.40 -4.73
N ALA A 104 14.81 6.63 -5.24
CA ALA A 104 15.84 7.08 -6.17
C ALA A 104 17.24 7.06 -5.54
N LEU A 105 17.36 7.42 -4.25
CA LEU A 105 18.62 7.36 -3.50
C LEU A 105 19.17 5.94 -3.37
N VAL A 106 18.29 4.92 -3.36
CA VAL A 106 18.72 3.52 -3.33
C VAL A 106 19.20 3.09 -4.75
N SER A 107 18.36 3.24 -5.75
CA SER A 107 18.72 2.95 -7.15
C SER A 107 17.63 3.43 -8.12
N ASN A 108 18.02 3.62 -9.40
CA ASN A 108 17.07 3.88 -10.47
C ASN A 108 16.05 2.73 -10.64
N LYS A 109 16.45 1.49 -10.38
CA LYS A 109 15.55 0.33 -10.42
C LYS A 109 14.48 0.43 -9.33
N SER A 110 14.86 0.78 -8.09
CA SER A 110 13.94 1.00 -6.98
C SER A 110 12.94 2.10 -7.31
N PHE A 111 13.41 3.23 -7.85
CA PHE A 111 12.55 4.34 -8.28
C PHE A 111 11.51 3.88 -9.30
N LEU A 112 11.92 3.19 -10.36
CA LEU A 112 11.02 2.70 -11.41
C LEU A 112 9.98 1.71 -10.86
N VAL A 113 10.37 0.82 -9.95
CA VAL A 113 9.45 -0.14 -9.32
C VAL A 113 8.43 0.57 -8.43
N VAL A 114 8.84 1.60 -7.67
CA VAL A 114 7.92 2.40 -6.86
C VAL A 114 6.96 3.21 -7.75
N VAL A 115 7.43 3.77 -8.86
CA VAL A 115 6.57 4.43 -9.86
C VAL A 115 5.57 3.44 -10.47
N ALA A 116 6.00 2.22 -10.81
CA ALA A 116 5.11 1.17 -11.31
C ALA A 116 4.02 0.81 -10.27
N TYR A 117 4.39 0.68 -8.98
CA TYR A 117 3.44 0.48 -7.89
C TYR A 117 2.42 1.61 -7.79
N LEU A 118 2.89 2.86 -7.82
CA LEU A 118 2.04 4.04 -7.77
C LEU A 118 1.06 4.08 -8.95
N SER A 119 1.55 3.81 -10.16
CA SER A 119 0.74 3.75 -11.38
C SER A 119 -0.34 2.67 -11.30
N LEU A 120 0.05 1.46 -10.86
CA LEU A 120 -0.86 0.32 -10.69
C LEU A 120 -1.96 0.63 -9.67
N THR A 121 -1.60 1.14 -8.50
CA THR A 121 -2.55 1.45 -7.43
C THR A 121 -3.46 2.62 -7.76
N THR A 122 -2.94 3.60 -8.50
CA THR A 122 -3.72 4.73 -8.99
C THR A 122 -4.71 4.28 -10.07
N ALA A 123 -4.26 3.52 -11.07
CA ALA A 123 -5.14 2.96 -12.11
C ALA A 123 -6.27 2.09 -11.52
N TYR A 124 -5.92 1.25 -10.52
CA TYR A 124 -6.91 0.49 -9.78
C TYR A 124 -7.96 1.38 -9.12
N SER A 125 -7.52 2.40 -8.40
CA SER A 125 -8.40 3.32 -7.69
C SER A 125 -9.36 4.05 -8.62
N PHE A 126 -8.92 4.40 -9.84
CA PHE A 126 -9.73 5.18 -10.78
C PHE A 126 -10.68 4.34 -11.64
N ARG A 127 -10.32 3.13 -12.06
CA ARG A 127 -11.08 2.39 -13.08
C ARG A 127 -11.38 0.94 -12.74
N LEU A 128 -10.54 0.27 -11.97
CA LEU A 128 -10.54 -1.19 -11.92
C LEU A 128 -11.17 -1.78 -10.63
N LYS A 129 -11.54 -0.95 -9.67
CA LYS A 129 -12.09 -1.38 -8.36
C LYS A 129 -13.45 -2.08 -8.43
N HIS A 130 -14.11 -2.04 -9.59
CA HIS A 130 -15.43 -2.64 -9.78
C HIS A 130 -15.39 -4.06 -10.38
N VAL A 131 -14.20 -4.55 -10.76
CA VAL A 131 -14.03 -5.89 -11.35
C VAL A 131 -13.36 -6.80 -10.31
N PRO A 132 -14.10 -7.74 -9.67
CA PRO A 132 -13.59 -8.50 -8.52
C PRO A 132 -12.31 -9.27 -8.78
N ILE A 133 -12.18 -9.90 -9.96
CA ILE A 133 -10.97 -10.67 -10.33
C ILE A 133 -9.77 -9.73 -10.49
N VAL A 134 -9.96 -8.57 -11.13
CA VAL A 134 -8.91 -7.57 -11.32
C VAL A 134 -8.44 -7.01 -9.96
N GLU A 135 -9.35 -6.80 -9.02
CA GLU A 135 -9.01 -6.39 -7.66
C GLU A 135 -8.05 -7.37 -6.99
N ILE A 136 -8.37 -8.68 -7.02
CA ILE A 136 -7.54 -9.72 -6.42
C ILE A 136 -6.14 -9.73 -7.02
N VAL A 137 -6.05 -9.67 -8.36
CA VAL A 137 -4.76 -9.67 -9.08
C VAL A 137 -3.93 -8.43 -8.74
N ILE A 138 -4.54 -7.24 -8.72
CA ILE A 138 -3.81 -6.00 -8.40
C ILE A 138 -3.33 -5.99 -6.95
N VAL A 139 -4.14 -6.45 -6.01
CA VAL A 139 -3.73 -6.57 -4.60
C VAL A 139 -2.56 -7.54 -4.47
N ALA A 140 -2.62 -8.70 -5.12
CA ALA A 140 -1.53 -9.68 -5.12
C ALA A 140 -0.26 -9.11 -5.77
N SER A 141 -0.38 -8.41 -6.91
CA SER A 141 0.75 -7.73 -7.57
C SER A 141 1.41 -6.69 -6.66
N GLY A 142 0.62 -5.97 -5.88
CA GLY A 142 1.14 -5.02 -4.90
C GLY A 142 2.04 -5.67 -3.83
N PHE A 143 1.78 -6.90 -3.42
CA PHE A 143 2.65 -7.66 -2.52
C PHE A 143 3.92 -8.14 -3.23
N VAL A 144 3.78 -8.63 -4.47
CA VAL A 144 4.93 -9.07 -5.30
C VAL A 144 5.90 -7.91 -5.54
N ILE A 145 5.39 -6.73 -5.87
CA ILE A 145 6.21 -5.52 -6.07
C ILE A 145 7.02 -5.20 -4.81
N ARG A 146 6.45 -5.34 -3.61
CA ARG A 146 7.18 -5.12 -2.35
C ARG A 146 8.31 -6.12 -2.14
N ALA A 147 8.07 -7.40 -2.38
CA ALA A 147 9.09 -8.44 -2.26
C ALA A 147 10.20 -8.23 -3.30
N PHE A 148 9.84 -7.87 -4.52
CA PHE A 148 10.79 -7.55 -5.59
C PHE A 148 11.64 -6.32 -5.26
N LEU A 149 11.04 -5.28 -4.69
CA LEU A 149 11.75 -4.09 -4.24
C LEU A 149 12.78 -4.41 -3.14
N GLY A 150 12.46 -5.34 -2.25
CA GLY A 150 13.40 -5.85 -1.25
C GLY A 150 14.59 -6.58 -1.89
N ALA A 151 14.35 -7.37 -2.94
CA ALA A 151 15.43 -8.04 -3.68
C ALA A 151 16.37 -7.03 -4.39
N ILE A 152 15.81 -5.94 -4.92
CA ILE A 152 16.61 -4.84 -5.49
C ILE A 152 17.44 -4.15 -4.41
N ALA A 153 16.86 -3.88 -3.23
CA ALA A 153 17.56 -3.24 -2.12
C ALA A 153 18.72 -4.09 -1.57
N ALA A 154 18.59 -5.40 -1.67
CA ALA A 154 19.65 -6.37 -1.29
C ALA A 154 20.62 -6.70 -2.42
N GLU A 155 20.42 -6.16 -3.62
CA GLU A 155 21.18 -6.46 -4.83
C GLU A 155 21.23 -7.96 -5.18
N VAL A 156 20.19 -8.72 -4.79
CA VAL A 156 20.07 -10.14 -5.05
C VAL A 156 19.03 -10.42 -6.14
N PRO A 157 19.33 -11.28 -7.13
CA PRO A 157 18.35 -11.69 -8.12
C PRO A 157 17.28 -12.57 -7.44
N PRO A 158 16.00 -12.17 -7.46
CA PRO A 158 14.96 -13.01 -6.89
C PRO A 158 14.74 -14.26 -7.72
N SER A 159 14.69 -15.43 -7.09
CA SER A 159 14.42 -16.67 -7.82
C SER A 159 12.96 -16.71 -8.31
N SER A 160 12.72 -17.41 -9.42
CA SER A 160 11.37 -17.60 -9.96
C SER A 160 10.45 -18.29 -8.95
N TRP A 161 10.97 -19.24 -8.18
CA TRP A 161 10.22 -19.92 -7.12
C TRP A 161 9.85 -19.00 -5.97
N PHE A 162 10.76 -18.11 -5.56
CA PHE A 162 10.48 -17.10 -4.54
C PHE A 162 9.33 -16.17 -5.00
N MET A 163 9.41 -15.65 -6.21
CA MET A 163 8.38 -14.76 -6.75
C MET A 163 7.04 -15.47 -6.93
N ALA A 164 7.04 -16.73 -7.40
CA ALA A 164 5.84 -17.54 -7.54
C ALA A 164 5.19 -17.82 -6.18
N SER A 165 5.97 -18.13 -5.15
CA SER A 165 5.47 -18.38 -3.79
C SER A 165 4.84 -17.12 -3.17
N ILE A 166 5.48 -15.96 -3.32
CA ILE A 166 4.93 -14.67 -2.87
C ILE A 166 3.62 -14.38 -3.61
N PHE A 167 3.58 -14.60 -4.92
CA PHE A 167 2.38 -14.36 -5.72
C PHE A 167 1.22 -15.28 -5.30
N ALA A 168 1.47 -16.58 -5.19
CA ALA A 168 0.46 -17.57 -4.77
C ALA A 168 -0.09 -17.28 -3.36
N GLY A 169 0.80 -17.00 -2.40
CA GLY A 169 0.40 -16.61 -1.05
C GLY A 169 -0.41 -15.31 -1.02
N SER A 170 -0.03 -14.35 -1.84
CA SER A 170 -0.74 -13.07 -1.97
C SER A 170 -2.13 -13.23 -2.58
N LEU A 171 -2.25 -14.08 -3.61
CA LEU A 171 -3.55 -14.44 -4.20
C LEU A 171 -4.45 -15.11 -3.16
N PHE A 172 -3.91 -16.05 -2.39
CA PHE A 172 -4.67 -16.73 -1.32
C PHE A 172 -5.22 -15.72 -0.31
N VAL A 173 -4.37 -14.81 0.19
CA VAL A 173 -4.79 -13.77 1.17
C VAL A 173 -5.83 -12.83 0.57
N ALA A 174 -5.64 -12.38 -0.67
CA ALA A 174 -6.57 -11.48 -1.35
C ALA A 174 -7.94 -12.15 -1.59
N THR A 175 -7.94 -13.41 -2.03
CA THR A 175 -9.16 -14.20 -2.26
C THR A 175 -9.91 -14.47 -0.95
N ARG A 176 -9.18 -14.84 0.12
CA ARG A 176 -9.78 -15.04 1.46
C ARG A 176 -10.45 -13.77 1.98
N LYS A 177 -9.79 -12.62 1.81
CA LYS A 177 -10.37 -11.33 2.20
C LYS A 177 -11.66 -11.07 1.42
N ARG A 178 -11.64 -11.25 0.10
CA ARG A 178 -12.83 -11.03 -0.74
C ARG A 178 -13.97 -11.98 -0.40
N TYR A 179 -13.67 -13.24 -0.16
CA TYR A 179 -14.65 -14.23 0.28
C TYR A 179 -15.32 -13.82 1.61
N ALA A 180 -14.54 -13.38 2.59
CA ALA A 180 -15.06 -12.91 3.88
C ALA A 180 -15.94 -11.65 3.75
N GLU A 181 -15.64 -10.75 2.80
CA GLU A 181 -16.47 -9.58 2.53
C GLU A 181 -17.83 -9.97 1.92
N LEU A 182 -17.85 -10.94 1.00
CA LEU A 182 -19.07 -11.43 0.37
C LEU A 182 -19.95 -12.16 1.37
N THR A 183 -19.41 -13.10 2.14
CA THR A 183 -20.18 -13.88 3.14
C THR A 183 -20.63 -13.01 4.32
N GLY A 184 -19.81 -12.04 4.75
CA GLY A 184 -20.20 -11.07 5.79
C GLY A 184 -21.31 -10.13 5.34
N SER A 185 -21.34 -9.73 4.08
CA SER A 185 -22.42 -8.92 3.49
C SER A 185 -23.74 -9.70 3.39
N GLU A 186 -23.68 -10.99 3.04
CA GLU A 186 -24.87 -11.87 3.00
C GLU A 186 -25.47 -12.10 4.40
N ALA A 187 -24.62 -12.27 5.42
CA ALA A 187 -25.05 -12.41 6.81
C ALA A 187 -25.76 -11.13 7.32
N ALA A 188 -25.20 -9.95 7.02
CA ALA A 188 -25.80 -8.66 7.39
C ALA A 188 -27.13 -8.39 6.67
N GLY A 189 -27.31 -8.91 5.45
CA GLY A 189 -28.58 -8.79 4.70
C GLY A 189 -29.68 -9.74 5.17
N ARG A 190 -29.38 -10.79 5.92
CA ARG A 190 -30.37 -11.72 6.50
C ARG A 190 -30.94 -11.22 7.82
N ASP A 191 -30.24 -10.33 8.53
CA ASP A 191 -30.67 -9.79 9.83
C ASP A 191 -31.64 -8.60 9.70
N THR A 192 -31.92 -8.16 8.47
CA THR A 192 -32.83 -7.02 8.17
C THR A 192 -34.17 -7.44 7.54
N ARG A 193 -34.56 -8.72 7.63
CA ARG A 193 -35.88 -9.20 7.19
C ARG A 193 -36.72 -9.73 8.32
#